data_6729eae7febdb184f666e9689f7a7355
#
_entry.id   6729eae7febdb184f666e9689f7a7355
#
_cell.length_a   1.000
_cell.length_b   1.000
_cell.length_c   1.000
_cell.angle_alpha   90.00
_cell.angle_beta   90.00
_cell.angle_gamma   90.00
#
_symmetry.space_group_name_H-M   'P 1'
#
loop_
_entity.id
_entity.type
_entity.pdbx_description
1 polymer ?
#
loop_
_entity_poly.entity_id
_entity_poly.type
_entity_poly.pdbx_seq_one_letter_code
_entity_poly.pdbx_strand_id
1 'polypeptide(L)'
;VKIRHKPLRTLVSTAVLGVLATGALHAGGFSLYTEGAGYTTGNFAAGVAAEAADASTGWYNPAGLVLIRDQQAVFAGVGVFPTAKLSGVSTYSMINPPPAQSLIYSEVFNNINGAEDAFVPSFHYALPLGENATFGLSVVSPFGLATDWGPDSPVRYQATFTELITTNISPEIGGRLTEHVALGAGLDLQYARVKYNRILGAPHIMNALALNPMLADSLTYNKGHSFGVGFHVGVLGMFNDNHTRLGVNYQSEMRHEFYGYSRLTGPLAVPGNIFAPTFPQLGVFQSDDLFSNAIDLPDVVTISAYHDVNEKFALLGSLVYTAWSSFKTVQLTNVAAPRFATPPPLSVVGNFSQVKAISVSPQNYTDTLRVAIGANYHVNDKLMLRVGGGYDPTPTNDIDRDVRLPDTDRWALSAGAHYQATNNIGVDIGYTHLFTSSDPVINRTDALTATTSYNVTASGTAGANLVGVQATWTIDKEPPAPTK
;
A
#
# COMPACT_ATOMS: atom_id res chain seq x y z
N VAL A 1 18.56 40.12 13.09
CA VAL A 1 17.79 39.24 12.20
C VAL A 1 16.62 38.65 13.01
N LYS A 2 15.42 39.17 12.84
CA LYS A 2 14.20 38.61 13.50
C LYS A 2 13.62 37.52 12.58
N ILE A 3 13.99 36.27 12.84
CA ILE A 3 13.35 35.12 12.18
C ILE A 3 11.91 35.01 12.70
N ARG A 4 10.91 35.26 11.82
CA ARG A 4 9.50 35.06 12.13
C ARG A 4 9.12 33.57 11.96
N HIS A 5 9.21 32.78 13.02
CA HIS A 5 8.91 31.32 13.01
C HIS A 5 7.42 30.94 13.07
N LYS A 6 6.49 31.85 12.85
CA LYS A 6 5.04 31.54 13.01
C LYS A 6 4.37 30.71 11.89
N PRO A 7 4.73 30.79 10.59
CA PRO A 7 4.02 30.01 9.57
C PRO A 7 4.41 28.51 9.56
N LEU A 8 5.64 28.16 9.95
CA LEU A 8 6.14 26.78 9.84
C LEU A 8 5.40 25.79 10.75
N ARG A 9 5.10 26.17 11.99
CA ARG A 9 4.36 25.29 12.93
C ARG A 9 2.96 24.96 12.46
N THR A 10 2.26 25.93 11.87
CA THR A 10 0.89 25.74 11.35
C THR A 10 0.89 24.86 10.09
N LEU A 11 1.85 25.06 9.18
CA LEU A 11 2.00 24.28 7.95
C LEU A 11 2.31 22.81 8.21
N VAL A 12 3.29 22.52 9.08
CA VAL A 12 3.63 21.15 9.45
C VAL A 12 2.50 20.44 10.17
N SER A 13 1.80 21.13 11.09
CA SER A 13 0.66 20.55 11.81
C SER A 13 -0.50 20.25 10.87
N THR A 14 -0.77 21.11 9.88
CA THR A 14 -1.86 20.91 8.91
C THR A 14 -1.51 19.79 7.92
N ALA A 15 -0.24 19.69 7.49
CA ALA A 15 0.25 18.62 6.62
C ALA A 15 0.15 17.25 7.30
N VAL A 16 0.60 17.13 8.56
CA VAL A 16 0.52 15.88 9.33
C VAL A 16 -0.93 15.43 9.54
N LEU A 17 -1.86 16.36 9.79
CA LEU A 17 -3.29 16.05 9.93
C LEU A 17 -3.95 15.66 8.59
N GLY A 18 -3.47 16.17 7.47
CA GLY A 18 -4.00 15.85 6.12
C GLY A 18 -3.61 14.48 5.60
N VAL A 19 -2.47 13.92 6.04
CA VAL A 19 -1.95 12.63 5.58
C VAL A 19 -2.63 11.42 6.26
N LEU A 20 -3.51 11.62 7.23
CA LEU A 20 -4.22 10.52 7.93
C LEU A 20 -5.40 9.92 7.14
N ALA A 21 -5.57 10.24 5.87
CA ALA A 21 -6.72 9.82 5.09
C ALA A 21 -6.42 8.66 4.11
N THR A 22 -7.12 7.57 4.32
CA THR A 22 -7.64 6.52 3.43
C THR A 22 -6.67 5.70 2.57
N GLY A 23 -6.82 4.37 2.70
CA GLY A 23 -6.08 3.32 2.01
C GLY A 23 -6.21 3.36 0.48
N ALA A 24 -5.20 2.81 -0.18
CA ALA A 24 -5.12 2.67 -1.63
C ALA A 24 -4.62 1.29 -2.02
N LEU A 25 -5.04 0.83 -3.18
CA LEU A 25 -4.49 -0.34 -3.86
C LEU A 25 -3.61 0.09 -5.05
N HIS A 26 -2.46 -0.58 -5.19
CA HIS A 26 -1.71 -0.88 -6.42
C HIS A 26 -0.49 -0.04 -6.81
N ALA A 27 0.62 -0.47 -6.30
CA ALA A 27 1.88 -0.62 -7.02
C ALA A 27 2.43 -1.99 -6.61
N GLY A 28 3.28 -2.71 -7.38
CA GLY A 28 3.75 -4.07 -7.11
C GLY A 28 3.50 -4.58 -5.68
N GLY A 29 2.53 -5.48 -5.45
CA GLY A 29 2.01 -5.76 -4.12
C GLY A 29 1.15 -4.62 -3.57
N PHE A 30 1.56 -4.04 -2.44
CA PHE A 30 0.91 -2.88 -1.81
C PHE A 30 1.88 -1.70 -1.54
N SER A 31 2.96 -1.62 -2.34
CA SER A 31 3.87 -0.46 -2.34
C SER A 31 3.26 0.72 -3.09
N LEU A 32 3.35 1.92 -2.54
CA LEU A 32 2.87 3.19 -3.12
C LEU A 32 4.05 4.03 -3.63
N TYR A 33 4.90 3.41 -4.46
CA TYR A 33 6.14 4.04 -4.90
C TYR A 33 5.92 5.23 -5.83
N THR A 34 4.95 5.13 -6.75
CA THR A 34 4.61 6.23 -7.69
C THR A 34 3.83 7.34 -6.98
N GLU A 35 3.18 7.04 -5.87
CA GLU A 35 2.27 7.92 -5.14
C GLU A 35 2.98 8.81 -4.11
N GLY A 36 4.29 8.67 -3.93
CA GLY A 36 5.07 9.47 -2.98
C GLY A 36 5.20 10.95 -3.35
N ALA A 37 4.90 11.33 -4.60
CA ALA A 37 4.79 12.71 -5.07
C ALA A 37 3.75 12.82 -6.21
N GLY A 38 3.21 13.99 -6.46
CA GLY A 38 2.17 14.17 -7.49
C GLY A 38 2.72 14.08 -8.92
N TYR A 39 3.90 14.65 -9.16
CA TYR A 39 4.50 14.68 -10.49
C TYR A 39 4.96 13.31 -11.00
N THR A 40 5.28 12.38 -10.10
CA THR A 40 5.77 11.03 -10.43
C THR A 40 4.74 10.20 -11.18
N THR A 41 3.45 10.51 -11.05
CA THR A 41 2.39 9.92 -11.87
C THR A 41 2.47 10.35 -13.34
N GLY A 42 3.20 11.41 -13.66
CA GLY A 42 3.38 11.90 -15.03
C GLY A 42 4.44 11.17 -15.85
N ASN A 43 5.35 10.43 -15.17
CA ASN A 43 6.43 9.67 -15.83
C ASN A 43 6.68 8.29 -15.18
N PHE A 44 5.75 7.79 -14.39
CA PHE A 44 5.88 6.52 -13.67
C PHE A 44 7.10 6.46 -12.75
N ALA A 45 7.45 7.58 -12.11
CA ALA A 45 8.63 7.74 -11.25
C ALA A 45 9.97 7.37 -11.95
N ALA A 46 10.04 7.52 -13.29
CA ALA A 46 11.30 7.35 -14.02
C ALA A 46 12.31 8.43 -13.60
N GLY A 47 13.53 8.04 -13.30
CA GLY A 47 14.61 8.95 -12.93
C GLY A 47 14.53 9.54 -11.51
N VAL A 48 13.56 9.16 -10.71
CA VAL A 48 13.15 9.83 -9.47
C VAL A 48 14.28 9.99 -8.44
N ALA A 49 15.22 9.04 -8.34
CA ALA A 49 16.37 9.14 -7.44
C ALA A 49 17.55 9.96 -8.00
N ALA A 50 17.43 10.48 -9.25
CA ALA A 50 18.46 11.27 -9.92
C ALA A 50 17.96 12.64 -10.42
N GLU A 51 16.66 12.78 -10.71
CA GLU A 51 16.07 13.99 -11.27
C GLU A 51 16.17 15.18 -10.31
N ALA A 52 15.89 14.97 -9.01
CA ALA A 52 15.84 16.02 -7.98
C ALA A 52 14.99 17.23 -8.44
N ALA A 53 13.74 16.95 -8.89
CA ALA A 53 12.84 17.93 -9.46
C ALA A 53 12.39 19.00 -8.44
N ASP A 54 12.17 18.58 -7.20
CA ASP A 54 11.70 19.41 -6.09
C ASP A 54 12.04 18.77 -4.73
N ALA A 55 11.51 19.30 -3.63
CA ALA A 55 11.80 18.84 -2.27
C ALA A 55 11.42 17.36 -2.02
N SER A 56 10.59 16.74 -2.86
CA SER A 56 10.25 15.30 -2.72
C SER A 56 11.45 14.37 -3.01
N THR A 57 12.51 14.91 -3.61
CA THR A 57 13.77 14.16 -3.77
C THR A 57 14.31 13.65 -2.43
N GLY A 58 14.01 14.33 -1.31
CA GLY A 58 14.39 13.89 0.03
C GLY A 58 13.94 12.45 0.31
N TRP A 59 12.71 12.11 -0.03
CA TRP A 59 12.15 10.76 0.12
C TRP A 59 12.76 9.74 -0.86
N TYR A 60 12.93 10.13 -2.13
CA TYR A 60 13.40 9.20 -3.17
C TYR A 60 14.92 9.04 -3.22
N ASN A 61 15.66 10.06 -2.84
CA ASN A 61 17.12 10.07 -2.69
C ASN A 61 17.54 11.34 -1.96
N PRO A 62 17.82 11.29 -0.65
CA PRO A 62 18.15 12.48 0.14
C PRO A 62 19.42 13.21 -0.33
N ALA A 63 20.31 12.53 -1.06
CA ALA A 63 21.45 13.18 -1.70
C ALA A 63 21.03 14.24 -2.75
N GLY A 64 19.86 14.09 -3.37
CA GLY A 64 19.31 15.05 -4.33
C GLY A 64 18.94 16.41 -3.72
N LEU A 65 18.74 16.48 -2.41
CA LEU A 65 18.41 17.72 -1.69
C LEU A 65 19.47 18.81 -1.91
N VAL A 66 20.72 18.47 -2.20
CA VAL A 66 21.78 19.47 -2.49
C VAL A 66 21.52 20.28 -3.76
N LEU A 67 20.63 19.81 -4.64
CA LEU A 67 20.23 20.54 -5.84
C LEU A 67 19.06 21.51 -5.59
N ILE A 68 18.38 21.39 -4.47
CA ILE A 68 17.32 22.31 -4.02
C ILE A 68 17.99 23.51 -3.33
N ARG A 69 18.04 24.64 -4.03
CA ARG A 69 18.79 25.83 -3.60
C ARG A 69 17.95 26.85 -2.87
N ASP A 70 16.64 26.83 -3.08
CA ASP A 70 15.68 27.70 -2.42
C ASP A 70 14.90 26.91 -1.35
N GLN A 71 14.45 27.59 -0.31
CA GLN A 71 13.50 26.99 0.63
C GLN A 71 12.22 26.64 -0.10
N GLN A 72 11.76 25.37 0.04
CA GLN A 72 10.67 24.85 -0.77
C GLN A 72 9.71 24.02 0.07
N ALA A 73 8.42 24.17 -0.19
CA ALA A 73 7.37 23.30 0.33
C ALA A 73 6.55 22.71 -0.82
N VAL A 74 6.33 21.42 -0.79
CA VAL A 74 5.57 20.66 -1.79
C VAL A 74 4.37 20.02 -1.14
N PHE A 75 3.20 20.24 -1.70
CA PHE A 75 1.94 19.63 -1.31
C PHE A 75 1.44 18.81 -2.49
N ALA A 76 1.25 17.53 -2.28
CA ALA A 76 0.81 16.65 -3.35
C ALA A 76 -0.27 15.69 -2.89
N GLY A 77 -0.97 15.11 -3.85
CA GLY A 77 -1.92 14.05 -3.63
C GLY A 77 -2.16 13.26 -4.90
N VAL A 78 -2.33 11.96 -4.74
CA VAL A 78 -2.62 11.05 -5.82
C VAL A 78 -3.95 10.34 -5.55
N GLY A 79 -4.91 10.53 -6.46
CA GLY A 79 -6.14 9.73 -6.52
C GLY A 79 -5.81 8.39 -7.20
N VAL A 80 -6.19 7.30 -6.55
CA VAL A 80 -6.00 5.93 -7.04
C VAL A 80 -7.39 5.32 -7.27
N PHE A 81 -7.66 4.91 -8.51
CA PHE A 81 -8.93 4.36 -8.95
C PHE A 81 -8.70 2.94 -9.49
N PRO A 82 -8.72 1.92 -8.61
CA PRO A 82 -8.41 0.55 -8.98
C PRO A 82 -9.60 -0.18 -9.58
N THR A 83 -9.32 -1.30 -10.22
CA THR A 83 -10.28 -2.33 -10.62
C THR A 83 -9.78 -3.67 -10.09
N ALA A 84 -10.65 -4.41 -9.39
CA ALA A 84 -10.36 -5.75 -8.90
C ALA A 84 -11.64 -6.59 -9.00
N LYS A 85 -11.90 -7.14 -10.19
CA LYS A 85 -13.10 -7.91 -10.49
C LYS A 85 -12.75 -9.38 -10.58
N LEU A 86 -13.55 -10.23 -9.92
CA LEU A 86 -13.34 -11.67 -9.88
C LEU A 86 -14.61 -12.42 -10.29
N SER A 87 -14.41 -13.54 -11.00
CA SER A 87 -15.44 -14.54 -11.32
C SER A 87 -14.92 -15.94 -10.99
N GLY A 88 -15.76 -16.78 -10.42
CA GLY A 88 -15.30 -18.10 -10.00
C GLY A 88 -16.26 -18.85 -9.09
N VAL A 89 -15.69 -19.69 -8.25
CA VAL A 89 -16.41 -20.51 -7.28
C VAL A 89 -15.69 -20.47 -5.94
N SER A 90 -16.45 -20.27 -4.89
CA SER A 90 -15.99 -20.51 -3.52
C SER A 90 -16.61 -21.78 -2.97
N THR A 91 -15.85 -22.57 -2.22
CA THR A 91 -16.31 -23.85 -1.69
C THR A 91 -15.89 -24.01 -0.24
N TYR A 92 -16.88 -24.17 0.62
CA TYR A 92 -16.70 -24.51 2.03
C TYR A 92 -16.93 -26.03 2.19
N SER A 93 -15.95 -26.77 2.66
CA SER A 93 -16.01 -28.22 2.77
C SER A 93 -15.63 -28.73 4.15
N MET A 94 -16.34 -29.74 4.64
CA MET A 94 -15.97 -30.51 5.81
C MET A 94 -15.86 -31.98 5.40
N ILE A 95 -14.69 -32.56 5.63
CA ILE A 95 -14.42 -33.98 5.38
C ILE A 95 -14.65 -34.73 6.70
N ASN A 96 -15.67 -35.60 6.72
CA ASN A 96 -15.90 -36.51 7.83
C ASN A 96 -15.27 -37.90 7.50
N PRO A 97 -14.61 -38.56 8.49
CA PRO A 97 -14.14 -39.92 8.27
C PRO A 97 -15.30 -40.87 7.94
N PRO A 98 -15.08 -41.90 7.09
CA PRO A 98 -16.10 -42.89 6.76
C PRO A 98 -16.72 -43.52 8.01
N PRO A 99 -18.07 -43.81 8.03
CA PRO A 99 -19.00 -43.79 6.90
C PRO A 99 -19.72 -42.45 6.66
N ALA A 100 -19.33 -41.36 7.34
CA ALA A 100 -20.01 -40.08 7.20
C ALA A 100 -19.68 -39.40 5.85
N GLN A 101 -20.70 -38.73 5.27
CA GLN A 101 -20.55 -38.02 4.01
C GLN A 101 -19.85 -36.66 4.24
N SER A 102 -19.01 -36.26 3.28
CA SER A 102 -18.48 -34.90 3.24
C SER A 102 -19.60 -33.88 3.03
N LEU A 103 -19.61 -32.81 3.82
CA LEU A 103 -20.53 -31.70 3.68
C LEU A 103 -19.86 -30.61 2.85
N ILE A 104 -20.52 -30.21 1.78
CA ILE A 104 -20.00 -29.21 0.84
C ILE A 104 -21.06 -28.12 0.64
N TYR A 105 -20.60 -26.87 0.62
CA TYR A 105 -21.37 -25.72 0.20
C TYR A 105 -20.53 -24.89 -0.77
N SER A 106 -21.09 -24.57 -1.93
CA SER A 106 -20.40 -23.79 -2.97
C SER A 106 -21.26 -22.63 -3.45
N GLU A 107 -20.62 -21.51 -3.72
CA GLU A 107 -21.22 -20.33 -4.32
C GLU A 107 -20.47 -19.99 -5.62
N VAL A 108 -21.23 -19.91 -6.73
CA VAL A 108 -20.71 -19.42 -8.02
C VAL A 108 -20.91 -17.91 -8.06
N PHE A 109 -19.90 -17.18 -8.49
CA PHE A 109 -19.96 -15.74 -8.61
C PHE A 109 -19.39 -15.24 -9.92
N ASN A 110 -19.86 -14.09 -10.36
CA ASN A 110 -19.44 -13.48 -11.61
C ASN A 110 -19.26 -11.97 -11.41
N ASN A 111 -18.09 -11.46 -11.79
CA ASN A 111 -17.79 -10.05 -11.86
C ASN A 111 -18.02 -9.28 -10.52
N ILE A 112 -17.76 -9.93 -9.38
CA ILE A 112 -17.76 -9.22 -8.09
C ILE A 112 -16.58 -8.27 -8.04
N ASN A 113 -16.75 -7.09 -7.43
CA ASN A 113 -15.71 -6.07 -7.35
C ASN A 113 -15.34 -5.80 -5.90
N GLY A 114 -14.06 -5.90 -5.57
CA GLY A 114 -13.52 -5.60 -4.24
C GLY A 114 -12.57 -4.40 -4.22
N ALA A 115 -12.49 -3.64 -5.31
CA ALA A 115 -11.63 -2.46 -5.38
C ALA A 115 -12.24 -1.28 -4.62
N GLU A 116 -11.40 -0.56 -3.89
CA GLU A 116 -11.72 0.67 -3.16
C GLU A 116 -10.90 1.84 -3.72
N ASP A 117 -11.57 2.94 -4.05
CA ASP A 117 -10.91 4.18 -4.44
C ASP A 117 -10.16 4.79 -3.26
N ALA A 118 -9.02 5.44 -3.54
CA ALA A 118 -8.22 6.02 -2.49
C ALA A 118 -7.59 7.35 -2.88
N PHE A 119 -7.22 8.13 -1.87
CA PHE A 119 -6.44 9.34 -2.01
C PHE A 119 -5.19 9.24 -1.14
N VAL A 120 -4.01 9.41 -1.75
CA VAL A 120 -2.70 9.33 -1.12
C VAL A 120 -2.09 10.73 -1.07
N PRO A 121 -2.19 11.45 0.05
CA PRO A 121 -1.56 12.75 0.20
C PRO A 121 -0.07 12.60 0.54
N SER A 122 0.74 13.57 0.12
CA SER A 122 2.13 13.71 0.54
C SER A 122 2.52 15.17 0.76
N PHE A 123 3.53 15.36 1.61
CA PHE A 123 4.11 16.66 1.89
C PHE A 123 5.63 16.56 1.94
N HIS A 124 6.31 17.50 1.30
CA HIS A 124 7.77 17.58 1.36
C HIS A 124 8.22 19.00 1.61
N TYR A 125 9.35 19.13 2.29
CA TYR A 125 9.93 20.41 2.62
C TYR A 125 11.45 20.34 2.50
N ALA A 126 12.06 21.37 1.93
CA ALA A 126 13.50 21.52 1.85
C ALA A 126 13.91 22.88 2.38
N LEU A 127 14.96 22.89 3.21
CA LEU A 127 15.57 24.08 3.78
C LEU A 127 17.07 24.05 3.53
N PRO A 128 17.61 24.84 2.59
CA PRO A 128 19.05 24.99 2.41
C PRO A 128 19.74 25.49 3.71
N LEU A 129 20.79 24.81 4.11
CA LEU A 129 21.62 25.13 5.28
C LEU A 129 22.96 25.76 4.87
N GLY A 130 22.98 26.45 3.76
CA GLY A 130 24.13 27.02 3.11
C GLY A 130 24.41 26.39 1.74
N GLU A 131 25.65 26.47 1.26
CA GLU A 131 25.97 26.06 -0.12
C GLU A 131 26.07 24.53 -0.31
N ASN A 132 26.36 23.79 0.78
CA ASN A 132 26.72 22.37 0.67
C ASN A 132 25.75 21.40 1.36
N ALA A 133 24.75 21.88 2.08
CA ALA A 133 23.81 21.04 2.78
C ALA A 133 22.39 21.57 2.70
N THR A 134 21.41 20.66 2.65
CA THR A 134 19.98 20.98 2.68
C THR A 134 19.29 19.99 3.61
N PHE A 135 18.51 20.52 4.54
CA PHE A 135 17.60 19.74 5.39
C PHE A 135 16.31 19.45 4.61
N GLY A 136 15.80 18.24 4.73
CA GLY A 136 14.53 17.79 4.19
C GLY A 136 13.57 17.31 5.26
N LEU A 137 12.29 17.32 4.96
CA LEU A 137 11.25 16.67 5.74
C LEU A 137 10.20 16.14 4.78
N SER A 138 9.99 14.83 4.78
CA SER A 138 8.93 14.18 3.99
C SER A 138 7.86 13.58 4.90
N VAL A 139 6.60 13.68 4.48
CA VAL A 139 5.45 12.98 5.06
C VAL A 139 4.75 12.25 3.93
N VAL A 140 4.81 10.93 3.92
CA VAL A 140 4.36 10.08 2.81
C VAL A 140 3.67 8.81 3.32
N SER A 141 2.97 8.12 2.43
CA SER A 141 2.40 6.79 2.68
C SER A 141 3.08 5.78 1.76
N PRO A 142 4.16 5.09 2.18
CA PRO A 142 4.92 4.22 1.29
C PRO A 142 4.24 2.89 0.99
N PHE A 143 3.31 2.45 1.83
CA PHE A 143 2.54 1.22 1.65
C PHE A 143 1.07 1.46 1.96
N GLY A 144 0.20 0.85 1.17
CA GLY A 144 -1.25 0.94 1.36
C GLY A 144 -1.99 -0.17 0.63
N LEU A 145 -3.11 -0.61 1.22
CA LEU A 145 -3.98 -1.64 0.69
C LEU A 145 -5.39 -1.40 1.19
N ALA A 146 -6.38 -1.46 0.30
CA ALA A 146 -7.78 -1.58 0.70
C ALA A 146 -8.54 -2.47 -0.28
N THR A 147 -9.29 -3.45 0.23
CA THR A 147 -10.29 -4.21 -0.51
C THR A 147 -11.55 -4.35 0.32
N ASP A 148 -12.71 -4.13 -0.28
CA ASP A 148 -14.02 -4.36 0.33
C ASP A 148 -14.85 -5.27 -0.57
N TRP A 149 -15.03 -6.51 -0.15
CA TRP A 149 -15.89 -7.48 -0.81
C TRP A 149 -17.31 -7.47 -0.23
N GLY A 150 -17.49 -6.88 0.94
CA GLY A 150 -18.74 -6.90 1.70
C GLY A 150 -18.99 -8.20 2.50
N PRO A 151 -19.85 -8.11 3.52
CA PRO A 151 -20.15 -9.24 4.39
C PRO A 151 -21.02 -10.33 3.74
N ASP A 152 -21.71 -10.00 2.64
CA ASP A 152 -22.59 -10.91 1.91
C ASP A 152 -21.93 -11.49 0.66
N SER A 153 -20.67 -11.17 0.41
CA SER A 153 -19.93 -11.64 -0.75
C SER A 153 -19.72 -13.15 -0.75
N PRO A 154 -19.73 -13.81 -1.92
CA PRO A 154 -19.36 -15.22 -2.03
C PRO A 154 -17.97 -15.57 -1.52
N VAL A 155 -17.06 -14.61 -1.41
CA VAL A 155 -15.68 -14.79 -0.88
C VAL A 155 -15.54 -14.37 0.57
N ARG A 156 -16.63 -14.03 1.27
CA ARG A 156 -16.68 -13.51 2.65
C ARG A 156 -15.94 -14.34 3.71
N TYR A 157 -15.85 -15.65 3.52
CA TYR A 157 -15.14 -16.54 4.46
C TYR A 157 -13.63 -16.46 4.34
N GLN A 158 -13.10 -15.91 3.24
CA GLN A 158 -11.68 -15.55 3.10
C GLN A 158 -11.44 -14.09 3.51
N ALA A 159 -12.22 -13.16 2.95
CA ALA A 159 -12.14 -11.74 3.28
C ALA A 159 -13.48 -11.03 3.05
N THR A 160 -13.81 -10.09 3.95
CA THR A 160 -14.85 -9.09 3.73
C THR A 160 -14.22 -7.73 3.48
N PHE A 161 -13.32 -7.31 4.35
CA PHE A 161 -12.61 -6.04 4.28
C PHE A 161 -11.16 -6.22 4.70
N THR A 162 -10.23 -5.65 3.95
CA THR A 162 -8.82 -5.58 4.28
C THR A 162 -8.32 -4.16 4.06
N GLU A 163 -7.59 -3.62 5.03
CA GLU A 163 -6.99 -2.29 4.94
C GLU A 163 -5.61 -2.32 5.57
N LEU A 164 -4.62 -1.75 4.89
CA LEU A 164 -3.34 -1.34 5.46
C LEU A 164 -3.11 0.11 5.08
N ILE A 165 -2.85 0.95 6.07
CA ILE A 165 -2.46 2.35 5.87
C ILE A 165 -1.17 2.57 6.61
N THR A 166 -0.17 3.12 5.93
CA THR A 166 1.07 3.58 6.55
C THR A 166 1.19 5.09 6.41
N THR A 167 1.80 5.73 7.38
CA THR A 167 2.20 7.14 7.34
C THR A 167 3.60 7.26 7.86
N ASN A 168 4.52 7.73 7.03
CA ASN A 168 5.93 7.88 7.32
C ASN A 168 6.29 9.36 7.45
N ILE A 169 7.02 9.72 8.50
CA ILE A 169 7.59 11.05 8.70
C ILE A 169 9.09 10.90 8.67
N SER A 170 9.73 11.55 7.71
CA SER A 170 11.18 11.42 7.45
C SER A 170 11.86 12.77 7.54
N PRO A 171 12.55 13.09 8.64
CA PRO A 171 13.59 14.11 8.62
C PRO A 171 14.80 13.60 7.85
N GLU A 172 15.30 14.44 6.94
CA GLU A 172 16.32 14.08 5.95
C GLU A 172 17.43 15.14 5.90
N ILE A 173 18.60 14.76 5.43
CA ILE A 173 19.67 15.68 5.14
C ILE A 173 20.43 15.22 3.90
N GLY A 174 20.68 16.15 2.98
CA GLY A 174 21.59 15.97 1.85
C GLY A 174 22.81 16.85 2.00
N GLY A 175 23.98 16.33 1.66
CA GLY A 175 25.27 17.02 1.75
C GLY A 175 26.13 16.80 0.51
N ARG A 176 26.73 17.87 -0.02
CA ARG A 176 27.70 17.82 -1.13
C ARG A 176 29.06 17.40 -0.60
N LEU A 177 29.57 16.26 -1.04
CA LEU A 177 30.89 15.75 -0.67
C LEU A 177 31.98 16.30 -1.58
N THR A 178 31.71 16.35 -2.88
CA THR A 178 32.57 16.94 -3.92
C THR A 178 31.69 17.69 -4.94
N GLU A 179 32.28 18.33 -5.93
CA GLU A 179 31.54 18.94 -7.04
C GLU A 179 30.67 17.91 -7.81
N HIS A 180 31.09 16.65 -7.79
CA HIS A 180 30.46 15.57 -8.56
C HIS A 180 29.70 14.55 -7.73
N VAL A 181 29.78 14.58 -6.40
CA VAL A 181 29.18 13.57 -5.52
C VAL A 181 28.48 14.21 -4.33
N ALA A 182 27.25 13.84 -4.12
CA ALA A 182 26.48 14.14 -2.92
C ALA A 182 26.05 12.87 -2.20
N LEU A 183 25.89 12.97 -0.90
CA LEU A 183 25.39 11.93 -0.01
C LEU A 183 24.16 12.46 0.73
N GLY A 184 23.29 11.56 1.14
CA GLY A 184 22.15 11.93 1.96
C GLY A 184 21.69 10.78 2.85
N ALA A 185 20.97 11.14 3.89
CA ALA A 185 20.36 10.18 4.82
C ALA A 185 19.05 10.74 5.36
N GLY A 186 18.12 9.86 5.68
CA GLY A 186 16.87 10.15 6.36
C GLY A 186 16.56 9.10 7.42
N LEU A 187 15.84 9.52 8.44
CA LEU A 187 15.29 8.67 9.48
C LEU A 187 13.79 8.48 9.18
N ASP A 188 13.31 7.25 9.16
CA ASP A 188 11.93 6.91 8.84
C ASP A 188 11.15 6.54 10.10
N LEU A 189 10.15 7.34 10.46
CA LEU A 189 9.26 7.13 11.58
C LEU A 189 7.87 6.79 11.03
N GLN A 190 7.51 5.50 11.07
CA GLN A 190 6.31 5.02 10.39
C GLN A 190 5.25 4.55 11.37
N TYR A 191 4.06 5.13 11.28
CA TYR A 191 2.84 4.60 11.88
C TYR A 191 2.12 3.72 10.85
N ALA A 192 1.63 2.57 11.28
CA ALA A 192 0.83 1.67 10.46
C ALA A 192 -0.46 1.26 11.17
N ARG A 193 -1.55 1.14 10.40
CA ARG A 193 -2.86 0.64 10.85
C ARG A 193 -3.32 -0.45 9.90
N VAL A 194 -3.85 -1.53 10.48
CA VAL A 194 -4.39 -2.66 9.71
C VAL A 194 -5.81 -2.99 10.14
N LYS A 195 -6.67 -3.37 9.16
CA LYS A 195 -7.91 -4.11 9.37
C LYS A 195 -7.86 -5.39 8.54
N TYR A 196 -8.32 -6.49 9.12
CA TYR A 196 -8.22 -7.81 8.49
C TYR A 196 -9.46 -8.63 8.86
N ASN A 197 -10.53 -8.45 8.08
CA ASN A 197 -11.86 -8.91 8.43
C ASN A 197 -12.31 -10.08 7.55
N ARG A 198 -13.16 -10.97 8.09
CA ARG A 198 -13.85 -12.02 7.35
C ARG A 198 -15.10 -12.47 8.09
N ILE A 199 -15.93 -13.26 7.44
CA ILE A 199 -17.02 -13.98 8.08
C ILE A 199 -16.50 -15.33 8.62
N LEU A 200 -16.95 -15.69 9.80
CA LEU A 200 -16.88 -17.05 10.35
C LEU A 200 -18.29 -17.61 10.37
N GLY A 201 -18.47 -18.82 9.84
CA GLY A 201 -19.79 -19.42 9.66
C GLY A 201 -19.72 -20.94 9.56
N ALA A 202 -20.86 -21.57 9.33
CA ALA A 202 -21.01 -22.99 9.11
C ALA A 202 -21.95 -23.30 7.93
N PRO A 203 -21.73 -22.71 6.73
CA PRO A 203 -22.68 -22.79 5.62
C PRO A 203 -22.91 -24.22 5.12
N HIS A 204 -21.90 -25.07 5.16
CA HIS A 204 -21.98 -26.50 4.80
C HIS A 204 -22.92 -27.29 5.71
N ILE A 205 -22.96 -26.96 7.00
CA ILE A 205 -23.88 -27.58 7.99
C ILE A 205 -25.30 -27.06 7.77
N MET A 206 -25.44 -25.71 7.66
CA MET A 206 -26.76 -25.09 7.45
C MET A 206 -27.40 -25.58 6.15
N ASN A 207 -26.63 -25.67 5.07
CA ASN A 207 -27.10 -26.19 3.78
C ASN A 207 -27.54 -27.67 3.87
N ALA A 208 -26.78 -28.51 4.60
CA ALA A 208 -27.13 -29.92 4.79
C ALA A 208 -28.44 -30.11 5.60
N LEU A 209 -28.80 -29.11 6.41
CA LEU A 209 -30.07 -29.09 7.16
C LEU A 209 -31.20 -28.42 6.40
N ALA A 210 -31.00 -28.03 5.12
CA ALA A 210 -31.94 -27.26 4.31
C ALA A 210 -32.31 -25.90 4.94
N LEU A 211 -31.39 -25.32 5.74
CA LEU A 211 -31.50 -23.98 6.30
C LEU A 211 -30.73 -22.95 5.44
N ASN A 212 -30.99 -21.67 5.71
CA ASN A 212 -30.20 -20.62 5.05
C ASN A 212 -28.72 -20.79 5.41
N PRO A 213 -27.82 -20.98 4.42
CA PRO A 213 -26.37 -21.16 4.65
C PRO A 213 -25.72 -20.05 5.47
N MET A 214 -26.23 -18.82 5.38
CA MET A 214 -25.72 -17.64 6.07
C MET A 214 -26.25 -17.50 7.52
N LEU A 215 -27.09 -18.38 7.97
CA LEU A 215 -27.77 -18.27 9.27
C LEU A 215 -26.80 -18.19 10.46
N ALA A 216 -25.62 -18.82 10.34
CA ALA A 216 -24.57 -18.80 11.36
C ALA A 216 -23.47 -17.75 11.09
N ASP A 217 -23.58 -16.98 10.01
CA ASP A 217 -22.55 -16.03 9.61
C ASP A 217 -22.34 -14.95 10.68
N SER A 218 -21.09 -14.79 11.09
CA SER A 218 -20.66 -13.87 12.13
C SER A 218 -19.39 -13.15 11.69
N LEU A 219 -19.41 -11.83 11.73
CA LEU A 219 -18.28 -11.00 11.33
C LEU A 219 -17.18 -11.02 12.38
N THR A 220 -15.97 -11.45 12.01
CA THR A 220 -14.77 -11.19 12.82
C THR A 220 -14.08 -9.94 12.27
N TYR A 221 -14.08 -8.91 13.09
CA TYR A 221 -13.47 -7.61 12.84
C TYR A 221 -12.17 -7.52 13.62
N ASN A 222 -11.05 -7.45 12.91
CA ASN A 222 -9.71 -7.34 13.49
C ASN A 222 -9.13 -5.97 13.12
N LYS A 223 -8.67 -5.23 14.11
CA LYS A 223 -8.03 -3.93 13.93
C LYS A 223 -6.79 -3.84 14.81
N GLY A 224 -5.68 -3.44 14.21
CA GLY A 224 -4.40 -3.22 14.89
C GLY A 224 -3.70 -1.97 14.40
N HIS A 225 -2.74 -1.51 15.18
CA HIS A 225 -1.82 -0.43 14.84
C HIS A 225 -0.41 -0.79 15.31
N SER A 226 0.58 -0.18 14.69
CA SER A 226 2.00 -0.39 14.98
C SER A 226 2.79 0.87 14.71
N PHE A 227 3.98 0.96 15.27
CA PHE A 227 4.97 1.98 15.00
C PHE A 227 6.30 1.32 14.67
N GLY A 228 6.87 1.68 13.53
CA GLY A 228 8.17 1.18 13.05
C GLY A 228 9.18 2.31 12.89
N VAL A 229 10.45 1.97 12.94
CA VAL A 229 11.57 2.90 12.71
C VAL A 229 12.51 2.27 11.70
N GLY A 230 12.87 3.05 10.70
CA GLY A 230 13.81 2.69 9.65
C GLY A 230 14.67 3.88 9.24
N PHE A 231 15.37 3.74 8.15
CA PHE A 231 16.20 4.79 7.56
C PHE A 231 16.31 4.62 6.05
N HIS A 232 16.68 5.70 5.38
CA HIS A 232 17.11 5.63 4.00
C HIS A 232 18.38 6.43 3.78
N VAL A 233 19.18 5.97 2.82
CA VAL A 233 20.45 6.59 2.47
C VAL A 233 20.61 6.65 0.96
N GLY A 234 21.20 7.73 0.49
CA GLY A 234 21.38 7.94 -0.93
C GLY A 234 22.69 8.54 -1.35
N VAL A 235 23.02 8.28 -2.60
CA VAL A 235 24.19 8.83 -3.29
C VAL A 235 23.70 9.43 -4.61
N LEU A 236 24.22 10.59 -4.96
CA LEU A 236 23.99 11.23 -6.26
C LEU A 236 25.33 11.59 -6.89
N GLY A 237 25.61 11.01 -8.07
CA GLY A 237 26.68 11.38 -8.96
C GLY A 237 26.19 12.43 -9.96
N MET A 238 26.97 13.52 -10.12
CA MET A 238 26.66 14.66 -10.99
C MET A 238 27.80 14.88 -11.95
N PHE A 239 27.51 14.85 -13.25
CA PHE A 239 28.47 14.92 -14.35
C PHE A 239 28.01 15.94 -15.40
N ASN A 240 28.91 16.43 -16.23
CA ASN A 240 28.61 17.38 -17.31
C ASN A 240 27.82 18.59 -16.81
N ASP A 241 28.33 19.28 -15.80
CA ASP A 241 27.68 20.44 -15.18
C ASP A 241 26.25 20.15 -14.69
N ASN A 242 26.05 18.96 -14.13
CA ASN A 242 24.77 18.40 -13.65
C ASN A 242 23.77 17.96 -14.74
N HIS A 243 24.13 18.02 -16.03
CA HIS A 243 23.27 17.53 -17.11
C HIS A 243 23.15 16.00 -17.16
N THR A 244 24.07 15.27 -16.52
CA THR A 244 23.98 13.81 -16.34
C THR A 244 24.06 13.50 -14.86
N ARG A 245 23.06 12.80 -14.35
CA ARG A 245 23.00 12.41 -12.95
C ARG A 245 22.69 10.93 -12.80
N LEU A 246 23.36 10.28 -11.86
CA LEU A 246 23.12 8.89 -11.47
C LEU A 246 22.82 8.86 -9.97
N GLY A 247 21.67 8.37 -9.60
CA GLY A 247 21.23 8.29 -8.21
C GLY A 247 21.06 6.84 -7.77
N VAL A 248 21.47 6.56 -6.54
CA VAL A 248 21.21 5.31 -5.85
C VAL A 248 20.61 5.64 -4.49
N ASN A 249 19.52 4.99 -4.16
CA ASN A 249 18.88 5.12 -2.85
C ASN A 249 18.58 3.72 -2.28
N TYR A 250 18.80 3.55 -0.99
CA TYR A 250 18.42 2.39 -0.20
C TYR A 250 17.47 2.83 0.90
N GLN A 251 16.30 2.22 0.97
CA GLN A 251 15.33 2.35 2.06
C GLN A 251 15.32 1.03 2.83
N SER A 252 15.51 1.10 4.14
CA SER A 252 15.56 -0.09 4.99
C SER A 252 14.20 -0.73 5.16
N GLU A 253 14.20 -2.02 5.42
CA GLU A 253 13.07 -2.77 5.93
C GLU A 253 12.39 -2.04 7.11
N MET A 254 11.06 -2.12 7.18
CA MET A 254 10.25 -1.53 8.24
C MET A 254 9.47 -2.62 8.97
N ARG A 255 9.89 -2.92 10.19
CA ARG A 255 9.28 -3.96 11.01
C ARG A 255 8.07 -3.45 11.79
N HIS A 256 6.95 -4.16 11.68
CA HIS A 256 5.72 -3.88 12.40
C HIS A 256 5.22 -5.09 13.19
N GLU A 257 4.84 -4.87 14.43
CA GLU A 257 4.04 -5.78 15.23
C GLU A 257 2.74 -5.04 15.57
N PHE A 258 1.62 -5.54 15.10
CA PHE A 258 0.33 -4.87 15.27
C PHE A 258 -0.33 -5.30 16.56
N TYR A 259 -0.81 -4.33 17.34
CA TYR A 259 -1.56 -4.51 18.57
C TYR A 259 -2.92 -3.84 18.45
N GLY A 260 -3.94 -4.47 19.01
CA GLY A 260 -5.28 -3.91 18.93
C GLY A 260 -6.36 -4.82 19.51
N TYR A 261 -7.49 -4.91 18.82
CA TYR A 261 -8.60 -5.74 19.28
C TYR A 261 -9.21 -6.56 18.14
N SER A 262 -9.82 -7.68 18.52
CA SER A 262 -10.64 -8.53 17.66
C SER A 262 -12.05 -8.60 18.21
N ARG A 263 -13.06 -8.50 17.34
CA ARG A 263 -14.48 -8.56 17.72
C ARG A 263 -15.22 -9.51 16.80
N LEU A 264 -15.85 -10.51 17.37
CA LEU A 264 -16.83 -11.38 16.71
C LEU A 264 -18.22 -10.80 16.96
N THR A 265 -19.00 -10.59 15.90
CA THR A 265 -20.39 -10.08 15.97
C THR A 265 -21.29 -10.98 15.15
N GLY A 266 -22.36 -11.46 15.75
CA GLY A 266 -23.32 -12.32 15.09
C GLY A 266 -23.73 -13.52 15.94
N PRO A 267 -24.38 -14.54 15.30
CA PRO A 267 -24.92 -15.70 16.02
C PRO A 267 -23.87 -16.55 16.75
N LEU A 268 -22.63 -16.61 16.23
CA LEU A 268 -21.54 -17.39 16.84
C LEU A 268 -20.79 -16.63 17.94
N ALA A 269 -21.20 -15.42 18.25
CA ALA A 269 -20.58 -14.60 19.32
C ALA A 269 -21.15 -14.87 20.71
N VAL A 270 -22.18 -15.70 20.84
CA VAL A 270 -22.80 -16.13 22.11
C VAL A 270 -22.69 -17.65 22.21
N PRO A 271 -22.29 -18.23 23.36
CA PRO A 271 -22.26 -19.67 23.50
C PRO A 271 -23.63 -20.30 23.20
N GLY A 272 -23.65 -21.40 22.44
CA GLY A 272 -24.90 -21.98 22.00
C GLY A 272 -24.77 -23.32 21.30
N ASN A 273 -25.87 -23.74 20.71
CA ASN A 273 -25.96 -24.90 19.84
C ASN A 273 -26.70 -24.51 18.56
N ILE A 274 -26.09 -24.74 17.40
CA ILE A 274 -26.66 -24.40 16.07
C ILE A 274 -27.94 -25.18 15.75
N PHE A 275 -28.22 -26.28 16.45
CA PHE A 275 -29.43 -27.08 16.31
C PHE A 275 -30.51 -26.73 17.34
N ALA A 276 -30.21 -25.80 18.27
CA ALA A 276 -31.18 -25.40 19.29
C ALA A 276 -32.33 -24.58 18.68
N PRO A 277 -33.58 -24.75 19.13
CA PRO A 277 -34.71 -23.94 18.68
C PRO A 277 -34.53 -22.44 18.90
N THR A 278 -33.65 -22.07 19.83
CA THR A 278 -33.31 -20.67 20.15
C THR A 278 -32.20 -20.07 19.24
N PHE A 279 -31.62 -20.86 18.34
CA PHE A 279 -30.62 -20.37 17.39
C PHE A 279 -31.31 -19.72 16.18
N PRO A 280 -30.81 -18.60 15.64
CA PRO A 280 -29.64 -17.83 16.07
C PRO A 280 -29.95 -16.82 17.21
N GLN A 281 -28.99 -16.63 18.10
CA GLN A 281 -28.98 -15.52 19.06
C GLN A 281 -27.85 -14.56 18.68
N LEU A 282 -28.17 -13.29 18.49
CA LEU A 282 -27.16 -12.28 18.13
C LEU A 282 -26.36 -11.82 19.36
N GLY A 283 -25.07 -11.67 19.21
CA GLY A 283 -24.20 -11.22 20.29
C GLY A 283 -22.89 -10.61 19.81
N VAL A 284 -22.06 -10.30 20.79
CA VAL A 284 -20.71 -9.75 20.58
C VAL A 284 -19.75 -10.45 21.54
N PHE A 285 -18.62 -10.92 21.02
CA PHE A 285 -17.48 -11.39 21.79
C PHE A 285 -16.23 -10.61 21.38
N GLN A 286 -15.53 -9.98 22.31
CA GLN A 286 -14.36 -9.14 22.05
C GLN A 286 -13.12 -9.65 22.77
N SER A 287 -12.00 -9.55 22.10
CA SER A 287 -10.64 -9.78 22.60
C SER A 287 -9.85 -8.48 22.41
N ASP A 288 -9.42 -7.86 23.53
CA ASP A 288 -8.73 -6.56 23.53
C ASP A 288 -7.20 -6.70 23.44
N ASP A 289 -6.69 -7.91 23.32
CA ASP A 289 -5.28 -8.26 23.29
C ASP A 289 -4.88 -8.93 21.95
N LEU A 290 -5.50 -8.53 20.85
CA LEU A 290 -5.09 -8.93 19.50
C LEU A 290 -3.65 -8.47 19.25
N PHE A 291 -2.81 -9.36 18.74
CA PHE A 291 -1.48 -9.00 18.24
C PHE A 291 -1.08 -9.84 17.02
N SER A 292 -0.17 -9.29 16.20
CA SER A 292 0.40 -9.99 15.04
C SER A 292 1.80 -10.55 15.33
N ASN A 293 2.26 -11.49 14.50
CA ASN A 293 3.70 -11.72 14.36
C ASN A 293 4.38 -10.43 13.83
N ALA A 294 5.71 -10.43 13.83
CA ALA A 294 6.46 -9.42 13.10
C ALA A 294 6.12 -9.49 11.60
N ILE A 295 5.74 -8.36 11.04
CA ILE A 295 5.46 -8.15 9.63
C ILE A 295 6.50 -7.17 9.12
N ASP A 296 7.40 -7.66 8.26
CA ASP A 296 8.49 -6.87 7.74
C ASP A 296 8.09 -6.32 6.36
N LEU A 297 7.88 -5.00 6.28
CA LEU A 297 7.71 -4.28 5.02
C LEU A 297 9.07 -4.15 4.34
N PRO A 298 9.19 -4.41 3.03
CA PRO A 298 10.46 -4.73 2.39
C PRO A 298 11.46 -3.58 2.33
N ASP A 299 12.74 -3.94 2.27
CA ASP A 299 13.80 -3.06 1.75
C ASP A 299 13.52 -2.66 0.31
N VAL A 300 13.93 -1.43 -0.06
CA VAL A 300 13.85 -0.94 -1.44
C VAL A 300 15.19 -0.36 -1.86
N VAL A 301 15.70 -0.83 -3.00
CA VAL A 301 16.88 -0.24 -3.67
C VAL A 301 16.44 0.39 -4.97
N THR A 302 16.68 1.69 -5.11
CA THR A 302 16.40 2.43 -6.35
C THR A 302 17.71 2.86 -7.02
N ILE A 303 17.83 2.59 -8.30
CA ILE A 303 18.91 3.09 -9.16
C ILE A 303 18.26 3.92 -10.25
N SER A 304 18.64 5.17 -10.40
CA SER A 304 18.07 6.07 -11.38
C SER A 304 19.13 6.79 -12.19
N ALA A 305 18.79 7.11 -13.43
CA ALA A 305 19.56 7.95 -14.32
C ALA A 305 18.70 9.12 -14.83
N TYR A 306 19.33 10.26 -14.96
CA TYR A 306 18.79 11.46 -15.61
C TYR A 306 19.84 12.03 -16.55
N HIS A 307 19.44 12.41 -17.78
CA HIS A 307 20.34 13.01 -18.76
C HIS A 307 19.63 14.05 -19.61
N ASP A 308 20.13 15.30 -19.59
CA ASP A 308 19.74 16.35 -20.52
C ASP A 308 20.39 16.08 -21.89
N VAL A 309 19.60 15.65 -22.87
CA VAL A 309 20.06 15.45 -24.26
C VAL A 309 20.34 16.81 -24.92
N ASN A 310 19.53 17.80 -24.54
CA ASN A 310 19.69 19.20 -24.92
C ASN A 310 18.87 20.09 -23.96
N GLU A 311 18.87 21.41 -24.16
CA GLU A 311 18.15 22.38 -23.30
C GLU A 311 16.65 22.13 -23.14
N LYS A 312 16.02 21.38 -24.04
CA LYS A 312 14.58 21.12 -24.03
C LYS A 312 14.20 19.69 -23.69
N PHE A 313 15.10 18.74 -23.84
CA PHE A 313 14.75 17.32 -23.78
C PHE A 313 15.68 16.55 -22.84
N ALA A 314 15.09 15.89 -21.85
CA ALA A 314 15.79 15.02 -20.92
C ALA A 314 15.23 13.59 -20.98
N LEU A 315 16.10 12.61 -20.79
CA LEU A 315 15.78 11.19 -20.66
C LEU A 315 15.95 10.74 -19.19
N LEU A 316 15.05 9.88 -18.76
CA LEU A 316 15.00 9.38 -17.39
C LEU A 316 14.81 7.86 -17.38
N GLY A 317 15.38 7.22 -16.37
CA GLY A 317 15.16 5.78 -16.14
C GLY A 317 15.37 5.39 -14.69
N SER A 318 14.66 4.37 -14.25
CA SER A 318 14.79 3.80 -12.92
C SER A 318 14.69 2.28 -12.91
N LEU A 319 15.48 1.66 -12.06
CA LEU A 319 15.36 0.28 -11.61
C LEU A 319 15.04 0.31 -10.12
N VAL A 320 13.96 -0.34 -9.70
CA VAL A 320 13.53 -0.40 -8.30
C VAL A 320 13.42 -1.87 -7.90
N TYR A 321 14.36 -2.32 -7.10
CA TYR A 321 14.34 -3.64 -6.48
C TYR A 321 13.63 -3.54 -5.13
N THR A 322 12.64 -4.41 -4.90
CA THR A 322 11.91 -4.51 -3.64
C THR A 322 12.03 -5.93 -3.10
N ALA A 323 12.57 -6.07 -1.89
CA ALA A 323 12.86 -7.34 -1.23
C ALA A 323 11.60 -7.93 -0.56
N TRP A 324 10.55 -8.18 -1.33
CA TRP A 324 9.26 -8.68 -0.87
C TRP A 324 9.33 -10.07 -0.21
N SER A 325 10.42 -10.82 -0.39
CA SER A 325 10.62 -12.12 0.27
C SER A 325 10.69 -12.03 1.82
N SER A 326 10.79 -10.83 2.39
CA SER A 326 10.61 -10.58 3.82
C SER A 326 9.16 -10.78 4.27
N PHE A 327 8.16 -10.54 3.40
CA PHE A 327 6.74 -10.67 3.70
C PHE A 327 6.24 -12.11 3.48
N LYS A 328 6.32 -12.95 4.53
CA LYS A 328 6.07 -14.39 4.43
C LYS A 328 4.70 -14.81 4.94
N THR A 329 4.29 -14.30 6.10
CA THR A 329 3.09 -14.79 6.78
C THR A 329 2.47 -13.69 7.61
N VAL A 330 1.16 -13.54 7.52
CA VAL A 330 0.37 -12.77 8.46
C VAL A 330 -0.24 -13.73 9.48
N GLN A 331 0.19 -13.63 10.73
CA GLN A 331 -0.39 -14.36 11.84
C GLN A 331 -1.00 -13.39 12.82
N LEU A 332 -2.28 -13.58 13.12
CA LEU A 332 -2.99 -12.85 14.15
C LEU A 332 -3.26 -13.80 15.32
N THR A 333 -2.91 -13.38 16.52
CA THR A 333 -3.10 -14.10 17.78
C THR A 333 -4.18 -13.40 18.61
N ASN A 334 -4.95 -14.17 19.37
CA ASN A 334 -6.09 -13.72 20.15
C ASN A 334 -7.26 -13.15 19.32
N VAL A 335 -7.47 -13.72 18.13
CA VAL A 335 -8.64 -13.42 17.29
C VAL A 335 -9.90 -13.94 17.96
N ALA A 336 -10.92 -13.10 18.07
CA ALA A 336 -12.24 -13.50 18.56
C ALA A 336 -12.91 -14.44 17.56
N ALA A 337 -13.13 -15.70 17.95
CA ALA A 337 -13.65 -16.76 17.09
C ALA A 337 -14.55 -17.74 17.83
N PRO A 338 -15.48 -18.42 17.13
CA PRO A 338 -16.19 -19.56 17.68
C PRO A 338 -15.29 -20.80 17.68
N ARG A 339 -15.51 -21.66 18.66
CA ARG A 339 -14.95 -23.02 18.73
C ARG A 339 -16.08 -24.01 18.84
N PHE A 340 -16.28 -24.79 17.80
CA PHE A 340 -17.21 -25.91 17.82
C PHE A 340 -16.65 -27.06 18.63
N ALA A 341 -17.55 -27.75 19.39
CA ALA A 341 -17.17 -28.95 20.09
C ALA A 341 -16.74 -30.05 19.12
N THR A 342 -15.64 -30.71 19.42
CA THR A 342 -15.17 -31.86 18.63
C THR A 342 -16.03 -33.11 18.87
N PRO A 343 -16.36 -33.91 17.83
CA PRO A 343 -17.22 -35.06 17.97
C PRO A 343 -16.57 -36.21 18.80
N PRO A 344 -17.32 -37.14 19.35
CA PRO A 344 -18.67 -37.59 19.11
C PRO A 344 -19.55 -37.59 20.36
N PRO A 345 -20.85 -37.69 20.33
CA PRO A 345 -21.80 -38.06 19.29
C PRO A 345 -22.50 -36.85 18.66
N LEU A 346 -23.26 -37.05 17.59
CA LEU A 346 -23.97 -36.02 16.79
C LEU A 346 -24.76 -34.98 17.62
N SER A 347 -25.24 -35.31 18.80
CA SER A 347 -25.93 -34.40 19.71
C SER A 347 -25.05 -33.28 20.27
N VAL A 348 -23.73 -33.41 20.19
CA VAL A 348 -22.74 -32.44 20.71
C VAL A 348 -22.12 -31.60 19.58
N VAL A 349 -22.21 -32.07 18.33
CA VAL A 349 -21.56 -31.44 17.18
C VAL A 349 -22.01 -29.98 16.93
N GLY A 350 -23.24 -29.63 17.35
CA GLY A 350 -23.76 -28.27 17.21
C GLY A 350 -23.34 -27.29 18.29
N ASN A 351 -22.75 -27.76 19.40
CA ASN A 351 -22.35 -26.88 20.49
C ASN A 351 -21.10 -26.06 20.09
N PHE A 352 -21.12 -24.80 20.45
CA PHE A 352 -19.97 -23.89 20.27
C PHE A 352 -19.82 -22.93 21.46
N SER A 353 -18.62 -22.49 21.65
CA SER A 353 -18.22 -21.46 22.61
C SER A 353 -17.28 -20.46 21.93
N GLN A 354 -16.98 -19.35 22.60
CA GLN A 354 -16.05 -18.35 22.10
C GLN A 354 -14.65 -18.64 22.62
N VAL A 355 -13.66 -18.38 21.77
CA VAL A 355 -12.25 -18.54 22.09
C VAL A 355 -11.43 -17.40 21.48
N LYS A 356 -10.25 -17.18 22.04
CA LYS A 356 -9.18 -16.42 21.41
C LYS A 356 -8.36 -17.39 20.54
N ALA A 357 -8.48 -17.24 19.22
CA ALA A 357 -7.87 -18.14 18.26
C ALA A 357 -6.61 -17.53 17.63
N ILE A 358 -5.83 -18.38 16.95
CA ILE A 358 -4.75 -17.96 16.05
C ILE A 358 -5.26 -18.08 14.62
N SER A 359 -5.08 -17.03 13.83
CA SER A 359 -5.35 -17.01 12.40
C SER A 359 -4.04 -16.84 11.64
N VAL A 360 -3.74 -17.76 10.73
CA VAL A 360 -2.49 -17.76 9.94
C VAL A 360 -2.84 -17.66 8.46
N SER A 361 -2.20 -16.75 7.76
CA SER A 361 -2.35 -16.54 6.33
C SER A 361 -0.94 -16.47 5.68
N PRO A 362 -0.46 -17.58 5.06
CA PRO A 362 0.77 -17.56 4.28
C PRO A 362 0.65 -16.57 3.13
N GLN A 363 1.71 -15.84 2.85
CA GLN A 363 1.81 -14.89 1.74
C GLN A 363 2.97 -15.25 0.81
N ASN A 364 4.14 -15.58 1.37
CA ASN A 364 5.33 -16.06 0.66
C ASN A 364 5.65 -15.23 -0.59
N TYR A 365 5.69 -13.91 -0.44
CA TYR A 365 5.96 -13.01 -1.56
C TYR A 365 7.37 -13.23 -2.09
N THR A 366 7.57 -12.87 -3.36
CA THR A 366 8.86 -12.96 -4.06
C THR A 366 9.38 -11.57 -4.39
N ASP A 367 10.70 -11.42 -4.42
CA ASP A 367 11.34 -10.16 -4.75
C ASP A 367 11.00 -9.69 -6.16
N THR A 368 10.89 -8.38 -6.32
CA THR A 368 10.51 -7.78 -7.60
C THR A 368 11.53 -6.76 -8.10
N LEU A 369 11.65 -6.64 -9.42
CA LEU A 369 12.43 -5.60 -10.09
C LEU A 369 11.51 -4.80 -11.01
N ARG A 370 11.12 -3.60 -10.57
CA ARG A 370 10.36 -2.64 -11.36
C ARG A 370 11.30 -1.86 -12.28
N VAL A 371 10.87 -1.63 -13.50
CA VAL A 371 11.62 -0.85 -14.50
C VAL A 371 10.74 0.30 -14.97
N ALA A 372 11.29 1.51 -14.99
CA ALA A 372 10.62 2.70 -15.53
C ALA A 372 11.55 3.48 -16.46
N ILE A 373 11.00 3.99 -17.55
CA ILE A 373 11.65 4.91 -18.48
C ILE A 373 10.75 6.12 -18.71
N GLY A 374 11.33 7.28 -18.94
CA GLY A 374 10.57 8.50 -19.16
C GLY A 374 11.38 9.56 -19.89
N ALA A 375 10.68 10.62 -20.24
CA ALA A 375 11.26 11.80 -20.85
C ALA A 375 10.53 13.07 -20.40
N ASN A 376 11.29 14.14 -20.25
CA ASN A 376 10.79 15.49 -20.00
C ASN A 376 11.05 16.35 -21.22
N TYR A 377 10.08 17.18 -21.61
CA TYR A 377 10.18 18.12 -22.71
C TYR A 377 9.77 19.53 -22.29
N HIS A 378 10.72 20.46 -22.26
CA HIS A 378 10.49 21.87 -21.99
C HIS A 378 9.93 22.56 -23.25
N VAL A 379 8.62 22.83 -23.26
CA VAL A 379 7.94 23.56 -24.31
C VAL A 379 8.43 25.01 -24.31
N ASN A 380 8.54 25.60 -23.15
CA ASN A 380 9.07 26.91 -22.83
C ASN A 380 9.48 27.00 -21.35
N ASP A 381 9.90 28.16 -20.87
CA ASP A 381 10.38 28.38 -19.49
C ASP A 381 9.33 28.11 -18.42
N LYS A 382 8.04 28.03 -18.78
CA LYS A 382 6.94 27.83 -17.83
C LYS A 382 6.28 26.46 -17.95
N LEU A 383 6.35 25.81 -19.10
CA LEU A 383 5.64 24.57 -19.37
C LEU A 383 6.62 23.46 -19.75
N MET A 384 6.62 22.40 -18.96
CA MET A 384 7.30 21.15 -19.24
C MET A 384 6.29 20.01 -19.31
N LEU A 385 6.40 19.17 -20.33
CA LEU A 385 5.62 17.94 -20.47
C LEU A 385 6.45 16.74 -20.01
N ARG A 386 5.78 15.77 -19.42
CA ARG A 386 6.36 14.48 -18.99
C ARG A 386 5.64 13.34 -19.68
N VAL A 387 6.40 12.33 -20.07
CA VAL A 387 5.87 11.04 -20.48
C VAL A 387 6.72 9.93 -19.86
N GLY A 388 6.12 8.78 -19.65
CA GLY A 388 6.85 7.64 -19.14
C GLY A 388 6.03 6.38 -19.15
N GLY A 389 6.65 5.31 -18.70
CA GLY A 389 6.00 4.02 -18.54
C GLY A 389 7.01 3.00 -18.07
N GLY A 390 6.53 1.77 -17.90
CA GLY A 390 7.40 0.73 -17.40
C GLY A 390 6.67 -0.58 -17.15
N TYR A 391 7.39 -1.46 -16.47
CA TYR A 391 6.90 -2.77 -16.03
C TYR A 391 7.08 -2.93 -14.53
N ASP A 392 6.04 -3.40 -13.87
CA ASP A 392 5.99 -3.59 -12.43
C ASP A 392 5.46 -4.99 -12.11
N PRO A 393 6.33 -5.96 -11.81
CA PRO A 393 5.92 -7.32 -11.52
C PRO A 393 5.25 -7.45 -10.16
N THR A 394 4.30 -8.37 -10.06
CA THR A 394 3.66 -8.72 -8.79
C THR A 394 4.59 -9.53 -7.90
N PRO A 395 4.64 -9.27 -6.59
CA PRO A 395 5.34 -10.13 -5.64
C PRO A 395 4.53 -11.37 -5.26
N THR A 396 3.21 -11.40 -5.53
CA THR A 396 2.34 -12.51 -5.14
C THR A 396 2.60 -13.75 -5.99
N ASN A 397 2.43 -14.93 -5.41
CA ASN A 397 2.54 -16.20 -6.11
C ASN A 397 1.17 -16.87 -6.27
N ASP A 398 1.03 -17.77 -7.23
CA ASP A 398 -0.27 -18.39 -7.58
C ASP A 398 -0.81 -19.33 -6.50
N ILE A 399 0.03 -19.79 -5.56
CA ILE A 399 -0.36 -20.71 -4.49
C ILE A 399 -0.98 -19.97 -3.31
N ASP A 400 -0.38 -18.82 -2.94
CA ASP A 400 -0.74 -18.07 -1.73
C ASP A 400 -1.55 -16.80 -2.02
N ARG A 401 -1.74 -16.44 -3.31
CA ARG A 401 -2.59 -15.30 -3.68
C ARG A 401 -4.01 -15.52 -3.21
N ASP A 402 -4.54 -14.54 -2.47
CA ASP A 402 -5.92 -14.56 -1.98
C ASP A 402 -6.71 -13.34 -2.47
N VAL A 403 -8.00 -13.31 -2.14
CA VAL A 403 -8.88 -12.20 -2.57
C VAL A 403 -8.55 -10.87 -1.90
N ARG A 404 -7.68 -10.83 -0.87
CA ARG A 404 -7.27 -9.59 -0.20
C ARG A 404 -6.37 -8.75 -1.08
N LEU A 405 -5.56 -9.40 -1.93
CA LEU A 405 -4.70 -8.76 -2.91
C LEU A 405 -4.69 -9.59 -4.21
N PRO A 406 -5.70 -9.46 -5.08
CA PRO A 406 -5.75 -10.11 -6.37
C PRO A 406 -4.83 -9.40 -7.38
N ASP A 407 -3.52 -9.45 -7.11
CA ASP A 407 -2.49 -8.74 -7.85
C ASP A 407 -1.92 -9.58 -9.00
N THR A 408 -1.39 -8.93 -10.02
CA THR A 408 -0.72 -9.53 -11.18
C THR A 408 0.27 -8.54 -11.79
N ASP A 409 1.17 -9.00 -12.64
CA ASP A 409 2.13 -8.17 -13.35
C ASP A 409 1.47 -7.07 -14.17
N ARG A 410 2.10 -5.89 -14.20
CA ARG A 410 1.53 -4.68 -14.81
C ARG A 410 2.52 -3.96 -15.73
N TRP A 411 1.96 -3.39 -16.80
CA TRP A 411 2.57 -2.35 -17.59
C TRP A 411 1.97 -1.00 -17.22
N ALA A 412 2.76 0.04 -17.29
CA ALA A 412 2.33 1.41 -17.04
C ALA A 412 2.56 2.29 -18.26
N LEU A 413 1.60 3.19 -18.50
CA LEU A 413 1.77 4.32 -19.41
C LEU A 413 1.37 5.60 -18.69
N SER A 414 2.23 6.61 -18.76
CA SER A 414 2.09 7.85 -18.00
C SER A 414 2.27 9.07 -18.88
N ALA A 415 1.54 10.12 -18.56
CA ALA A 415 1.71 11.45 -19.12
C ALA A 415 1.45 12.51 -18.05
N GLY A 416 2.13 13.65 -18.13
CA GLY A 416 1.97 14.74 -17.17
C GLY A 416 2.52 16.05 -17.69
N ALA A 417 2.33 17.09 -16.88
CA ALA A 417 2.82 18.42 -17.16
C ALA A 417 3.20 19.15 -15.88
N HIS A 418 4.22 19.95 -15.95
CA HIS A 418 4.57 20.98 -14.96
C HIS A 418 4.28 22.35 -15.54
N TYR A 419 3.66 23.23 -14.77
CA TYR A 419 3.41 24.61 -15.13
C TYR A 419 3.87 25.56 -14.03
N GLN A 420 4.84 26.43 -14.35
CA GLN A 420 5.29 27.49 -13.46
C GLN A 420 4.26 28.64 -13.48
N ALA A 421 3.30 28.60 -12.56
CA ALA A 421 2.18 29.53 -12.53
C ALA A 421 2.63 30.96 -12.16
N THR A 422 3.52 31.07 -11.17
CA THR A 422 4.17 32.32 -10.77
C THR A 422 5.67 32.08 -10.53
N ASN A 423 6.43 33.09 -10.22
CA ASN A 423 7.86 32.92 -9.89
C ASN A 423 8.08 31.98 -8.68
N ASN A 424 7.11 31.86 -7.80
CA ASN A 424 7.19 31.12 -6.54
C ASN A 424 6.32 29.87 -6.50
N ILE A 425 5.42 29.67 -7.45
CA ILE A 425 4.45 28.58 -7.43
C ILE A 425 4.54 27.79 -8.74
N GLY A 426 4.92 26.53 -8.64
CA GLY A 426 4.80 25.53 -9.68
C GLY A 426 3.64 24.58 -9.40
N VAL A 427 3.00 24.07 -10.44
CA VAL A 427 1.91 23.09 -10.36
C VAL A 427 2.21 21.94 -11.30
N ASP A 428 2.06 20.72 -10.81
CA ASP A 428 2.17 19.52 -11.61
C ASP A 428 0.83 18.79 -11.65
N ILE A 429 0.55 18.18 -12.79
CA ILE A 429 -0.51 17.20 -12.97
C ILE A 429 0.07 15.98 -13.68
N GLY A 430 -0.31 14.81 -13.24
CA GLY A 430 0.12 13.55 -13.84
C GLY A 430 -1.00 12.52 -13.88
N TYR A 431 -0.90 11.64 -14.84
CA TYR A 431 -1.79 10.50 -15.02
C TYR A 431 -0.97 9.25 -15.36
N THR A 432 -1.28 8.15 -14.70
CA THR A 432 -0.75 6.83 -15.05
C THR A 432 -1.91 5.86 -15.22
N HIS A 433 -1.90 5.09 -16.29
CA HIS A 433 -2.75 3.91 -16.46
C HIS A 433 -1.93 2.64 -16.27
N LEU A 434 -2.39 1.76 -15.39
CA LEU A 434 -1.81 0.45 -15.12
C LEU A 434 -2.61 -0.63 -15.84
N PHE A 435 -1.96 -1.28 -16.81
CA PHE A 435 -2.50 -2.42 -17.57
C PHE A 435 -1.99 -3.71 -16.92
N THR A 436 -2.85 -4.67 -16.67
CA THR A 436 -2.40 -6.00 -16.27
C THR A 436 -1.90 -6.80 -17.48
N SER A 437 -0.81 -7.54 -17.32
CA SER A 437 -0.26 -8.40 -18.36
C SER A 437 -0.99 -9.74 -18.49
N SER A 438 -1.69 -10.14 -17.42
CA SER A 438 -2.51 -11.34 -17.34
C SER A 438 -3.63 -11.14 -16.32
N ASP A 439 -4.66 -11.94 -16.40
CA ASP A 439 -5.72 -11.96 -15.40
C ASP A 439 -5.16 -12.50 -14.06
N PRO A 440 -5.51 -11.88 -12.91
CA PRO A 440 -5.18 -12.45 -11.61
C PRO A 440 -5.91 -13.80 -11.44
N VAL A 441 -5.17 -14.83 -11.09
CA VAL A 441 -5.70 -16.16 -10.79
C VAL A 441 -5.60 -16.41 -9.30
N ILE A 442 -6.69 -16.82 -8.69
CA ILE A 442 -6.78 -17.25 -7.30
C ILE A 442 -7.15 -18.73 -7.30
N ASN A 443 -6.34 -19.55 -6.63
CA ASN A 443 -6.62 -20.96 -6.39
C ASN A 443 -6.13 -21.31 -5.00
N ARG A 444 -6.79 -20.75 -3.99
CA ARG A 444 -6.35 -20.84 -2.61
C ARG A 444 -7.28 -21.66 -1.75
N THR A 445 -6.70 -22.56 -0.96
CA THR A 445 -7.41 -23.32 0.06
C THR A 445 -6.88 -22.94 1.44
N ASP A 446 -7.76 -22.40 2.27
CA ASP A 446 -7.49 -22.10 3.67
C ASP A 446 -8.01 -23.24 4.55
N ALA A 447 -7.13 -23.90 5.30
CA ALA A 447 -7.51 -24.87 6.32
C ALA A 447 -8.09 -24.13 7.54
N LEU A 448 -9.37 -24.31 7.82
CA LEU A 448 -10.05 -23.66 8.94
C LEU A 448 -9.98 -24.48 10.22
N THR A 449 -10.04 -25.81 10.08
CA THR A 449 -9.83 -26.80 11.14
C THR A 449 -9.15 -28.03 10.54
N ALA A 450 -8.89 -29.06 11.34
CA ALA A 450 -8.33 -30.33 10.84
C ALA A 450 -9.22 -31.02 9.79
N THR A 451 -10.51 -30.72 9.77
CA THR A 451 -11.49 -31.39 8.87
C THR A 451 -12.24 -30.42 7.96
N THR A 452 -12.08 -29.12 8.16
CA THR A 452 -12.84 -28.09 7.45
C THR A 452 -11.89 -27.17 6.68
N SER A 453 -12.20 -26.92 5.43
CA SER A 453 -11.46 -26.02 4.56
C SER A 453 -12.38 -25.08 3.77
N TYR A 454 -11.83 -23.96 3.35
CA TYR A 454 -12.45 -23.02 2.44
C TYR A 454 -11.56 -22.80 1.24
N ASN A 455 -12.07 -23.03 0.04
CA ASN A 455 -11.35 -22.84 -1.21
C ASN A 455 -12.00 -21.72 -2.02
N VAL A 456 -11.19 -20.91 -2.67
CA VAL A 456 -11.61 -19.95 -3.71
C VAL A 456 -10.83 -20.26 -4.97
N THR A 457 -11.55 -20.59 -6.05
CA THR A 457 -11.00 -20.71 -7.40
C THR A 457 -11.64 -19.63 -8.26
N ALA A 458 -10.88 -18.64 -8.65
CA ALA A 458 -11.36 -17.49 -9.38
C ALA A 458 -10.30 -16.92 -10.32
N SER A 459 -10.77 -16.21 -11.34
CA SER A 459 -9.95 -15.33 -12.17
C SER A 459 -10.72 -14.04 -12.48
N GLY A 460 -10.04 -13.04 -13.00
CA GLY A 460 -10.73 -11.79 -13.28
C GLY A 460 -9.85 -10.71 -13.87
N THR A 461 -10.21 -9.47 -13.65
CA THR A 461 -9.47 -8.32 -14.16
C THR A 461 -8.98 -7.43 -13.03
N ALA A 462 -7.75 -6.95 -13.15
CA ALA A 462 -7.17 -5.96 -12.27
C ALA A 462 -6.60 -4.79 -13.09
N GLY A 463 -6.36 -3.66 -12.46
CA GLY A 463 -5.77 -2.47 -13.09
C GLY A 463 -6.02 -1.24 -12.23
N ALA A 464 -5.42 -0.11 -12.59
CA ALA A 464 -5.68 1.14 -11.89
C ALA A 464 -5.45 2.36 -12.78
N ASN A 465 -6.15 3.45 -12.42
CA ASN A 465 -5.83 4.79 -12.90
C ASN A 465 -5.30 5.61 -11.73
N LEU A 466 -4.17 6.27 -11.92
CA LEU A 466 -3.56 7.18 -10.95
C LEU A 466 -3.65 8.60 -11.50
N VAL A 467 -4.15 9.53 -10.69
CA VAL A 467 -4.20 10.95 -11.02
C VAL A 467 -3.47 11.72 -9.93
N GLY A 468 -2.30 12.25 -10.26
CA GLY A 468 -1.48 13.05 -9.35
C GLY A 468 -1.66 14.54 -9.57
N VAL A 469 -1.74 15.29 -8.48
CA VAL A 469 -1.67 16.74 -8.48
C VAL A 469 -0.66 17.20 -7.44
N GLN A 470 0.07 18.27 -7.74
CA GLN A 470 1.10 18.80 -6.85
C GLN A 470 1.19 20.32 -6.97
N ALA A 471 1.45 20.97 -5.86
CA ALA A 471 1.82 22.38 -5.82
C ALA A 471 3.18 22.52 -5.11
N THR A 472 4.13 23.12 -5.78
CA THR A 472 5.46 23.43 -5.26
C THR A 472 5.54 24.92 -4.96
N TRP A 473 5.81 25.27 -3.71
CA TRP A 473 5.98 26.64 -3.27
C TRP A 473 7.42 26.91 -2.90
N THR A 474 8.10 27.76 -3.67
CA THR A 474 9.42 28.29 -3.36
C THR A 474 9.27 29.52 -2.46
N ILE A 475 9.75 29.42 -1.24
CA ILE A 475 9.63 30.44 -0.17
C ILE A 475 10.82 31.37 -0.28
N ASP A 476 10.59 32.70 -0.16
CA ASP A 476 11.62 33.75 -0.16
C ASP A 476 12.54 33.76 -1.42
N LYS A 477 12.03 33.37 -2.57
CA LYS A 477 12.74 33.53 -3.83
C LYS A 477 13.00 35.02 -4.09
N GLU A 478 14.27 35.39 -4.18
CA GLU A 478 14.61 36.79 -4.51
C GLU A 478 14.02 37.16 -5.88
N PRO A 479 13.39 38.34 -6.01
CA PRO A 479 12.93 38.79 -7.31
C PRO A 479 14.13 38.89 -8.26
N PRO A 480 13.96 38.55 -9.54
CA PRO A 480 15.04 38.69 -10.52
C PRO A 480 15.55 40.12 -10.50
N ALA A 481 16.88 40.27 -10.46
CA ALA A 481 17.51 41.59 -10.47
C ALA A 481 16.99 42.39 -11.66
N PRO A 482 16.63 43.67 -11.48
CA PRO A 482 16.09 44.49 -12.56
C PRO A 482 17.10 44.50 -13.70
N THR A 483 16.68 44.00 -14.87
CA THR A 483 17.47 44.11 -16.11
C THR A 483 17.74 45.58 -16.38
N LYS A 484 19.03 45.98 -16.32
CA LYS A 484 19.48 47.32 -16.69
C LYS A 484 19.34 47.57 -18.18
#